data_ab11b329323237414d3872c0a155f85e
#
_entry.id   ab11b329323237414d3872c0a155f85e
#
_cell.length_a   1.000
_cell.length_b   1.000
_cell.length_c   1.000
_cell.angle_alpha   90.00
_cell.angle_beta   90.00
_cell.angle_gamma   90.00
#
_symmetry.space_group_name_H-M   'P 1'
#
loop_
_entity.id
_entity.type
_entity.pdbx_description
1 polymer ?
#
loop_
_entity_poly.entity_id
_entity_poly.type
_entity_poly.pdbx_seq_one_letter_code
_entity_poly.pdbx_strand_id
1 'polypeptide(L)'
;MGDQPHIIELIDQLLSETADSPKLQEKIFDLRDALFQAQQVSQQYALEIKNLEETVAKLKSPAHRIGTVLGIGEEGLYRLVVGGTEYQAAVSPEILEKEILQPGDQVALNEGFVAIAKLPKPEQGPIARIMTRLADGQWLVTGQASNSESLVLNHSDLETESLKEGDEVILDPNQRVILARLPKRKSGVVVEDDLVQIDWSKVGGQTHVIE
;
A
#
# COMPACT_ATOMS: atom_id res chain seq x y z
N MET A 1 38.39 3.19 -14.31
CA MET A 1 38.58 2.17 -13.25
C MET A 1 39.66 1.21 -13.72
N GLY A 2 40.92 1.63 -13.71
CA GLY A 2 42.05 0.85 -14.18
C GLY A 2 43.30 1.66 -13.89
N ASP A 3 44.02 1.31 -12.86
CA ASP A 3 45.49 1.55 -12.70
C ASP A 3 45.94 1.25 -11.26
N GLN A 4 45.09 0.65 -10.43
CA GLN A 4 45.45 0.38 -9.02
C GLN A 4 46.49 -0.75 -8.84
N PRO A 5 46.49 -1.85 -9.61
CA PRO A 5 47.55 -2.84 -9.50
C PRO A 5 48.92 -2.30 -9.87
N HIS A 6 48.97 -1.36 -10.82
CA HIS A 6 50.24 -0.78 -11.32
C HIS A 6 50.98 0.07 -10.27
N ILE A 7 50.27 0.75 -9.35
CA ILE A 7 50.89 1.57 -8.30
C ILE A 7 51.55 0.69 -7.24
N ILE A 8 50.93 -0.41 -6.84
CA ILE A 8 51.47 -1.36 -5.86
C ILE A 8 52.71 -2.05 -6.45
N GLU A 9 52.64 -2.48 -7.72
CA GLU A 9 53.76 -3.09 -8.42
C GLU A 9 54.95 -2.11 -8.54
N LEU A 10 54.70 -0.82 -8.82
CA LEU A 10 55.74 0.20 -8.85
C LEU A 10 56.38 0.41 -7.48
N ILE A 11 55.62 0.39 -6.41
CA ILE A 11 56.15 0.51 -5.05
C ILE A 11 57.04 -0.70 -4.70
N ASP A 12 56.58 -1.91 -5.04
CA ASP A 12 57.36 -3.14 -4.81
C ASP A 12 58.67 -3.16 -5.66
N GLN A 13 58.60 -2.65 -6.87
CA GLN A 13 59.77 -2.47 -7.73
C GLN A 13 60.76 -1.45 -7.13
N LEU A 14 60.31 -0.27 -6.68
CA LEU A 14 61.10 0.71 -5.99
C LEU A 14 61.75 0.19 -4.71
N LEU A 15 61.05 -0.64 -3.95
CA LEU A 15 61.59 -1.30 -2.77
C LEU A 15 62.72 -2.26 -3.12
N SER A 16 62.65 -2.97 -4.25
CA SER A 16 63.71 -3.87 -4.72
C SER A 16 64.94 -3.09 -5.21
N GLU A 17 64.76 -1.94 -5.88
CA GLU A 17 65.85 -1.09 -6.39
C GLU A 17 66.56 -0.30 -5.29
N THR A 18 65.89 -0.07 -4.14
CA THR A 18 66.44 0.72 -3.03
C THR A 18 67.02 -0.12 -1.90
N ALA A 19 67.35 -1.41 -2.15
CA ALA A 19 67.86 -2.34 -1.15
C ALA A 19 69.11 -1.85 -0.39
N ASP A 20 69.93 -0.97 -1.01
CA ASP A 20 71.15 -0.43 -0.43
C ASP A 20 70.95 0.82 0.47
N SER A 21 69.72 1.33 0.60
CA SER A 21 69.44 2.53 1.39
C SER A 21 68.26 2.34 2.39
N PRO A 22 68.59 1.99 3.65
CA PRO A 22 67.56 1.73 4.66
C PRO A 22 66.57 2.91 4.90
N LYS A 23 67.09 4.14 4.82
CA LYS A 23 66.26 5.37 4.97
C LYS A 23 65.26 5.58 3.83
N LEU A 24 65.59 5.13 2.62
CA LEU A 24 64.70 5.19 1.48
C LEU A 24 63.60 4.12 1.57
N GLN A 25 63.98 2.92 1.99
CA GLN A 25 63.03 1.85 2.24
C GLN A 25 61.96 2.22 3.28
N GLU A 26 62.37 2.82 4.42
CA GLU A 26 61.47 3.28 5.47
C GLU A 26 60.44 4.27 4.89
N LYS A 27 60.88 5.28 4.07
CA LYS A 27 59.95 6.22 3.46
C LYS A 27 59.02 5.59 2.42
N ILE A 28 59.46 4.56 1.72
CA ILE A 28 58.62 3.86 0.74
C ILE A 28 57.55 3.02 1.48
N PHE A 29 57.88 2.40 2.63
CA PHE A 29 56.91 1.73 3.47
C PHE A 29 55.86 2.71 4.04
N ASP A 30 56.30 3.88 4.55
CA ASP A 30 55.39 4.91 5.02
C ASP A 30 54.45 5.40 3.91
N LEU A 31 54.95 5.57 2.70
CA LEU A 31 54.14 5.96 1.56
C LEU A 31 53.15 4.89 1.16
N ARG A 32 53.55 3.63 1.19
CA ARG A 32 52.65 2.48 0.94
C ARG A 32 51.50 2.42 1.92
N ASP A 33 51.83 2.58 3.20
CA ASP A 33 50.82 2.55 4.28
C ASP A 33 49.85 3.76 4.16
N ALA A 34 50.38 4.96 3.86
CA ALA A 34 49.55 6.12 3.61
C ALA A 34 48.63 5.95 2.39
N LEU A 35 49.14 5.36 1.30
CA LEU A 35 48.33 5.03 0.12
C LEU A 35 47.24 4.01 0.43
N PHE A 36 47.57 2.97 1.18
CA PHE A 36 46.60 1.96 1.59
C PHE A 36 45.47 2.57 2.44
N GLN A 37 45.83 3.43 3.42
CA GLN A 37 44.84 4.14 4.24
C GLN A 37 43.96 5.08 3.40
N ALA A 38 44.58 5.86 2.48
CA ALA A 38 43.84 6.74 1.57
C ALA A 38 42.85 5.97 0.70
N GLN A 39 43.24 4.77 0.25
CA GLN A 39 42.43 3.89 -0.56
C GLN A 39 41.24 3.34 0.22
N GLN A 40 41.42 2.90 1.47
CA GLN A 40 40.33 2.47 2.34
C GLN A 40 39.31 3.59 2.59
N VAL A 41 39.79 4.79 2.92
CA VAL A 41 38.95 5.96 3.13
C VAL A 41 38.18 6.34 1.85
N SER A 42 38.83 6.29 0.70
CA SER A 42 38.17 6.53 -0.58
C SER A 42 37.05 5.53 -0.88
N GLN A 43 37.29 4.25 -0.61
CA GLN A 43 36.26 3.21 -0.77
C GLN A 43 35.09 3.42 0.18
N GLN A 44 35.37 3.79 1.43
CA GLN A 44 34.33 4.09 2.42
C GLN A 44 33.47 5.28 1.98
N TYR A 45 34.10 6.37 1.52
CA TYR A 45 33.36 7.52 0.99
C TYR A 45 32.54 7.18 -0.27
N ALA A 46 33.05 6.35 -1.15
CA ALA A 46 32.29 5.91 -2.32
C ALA A 46 31.02 5.15 -1.94
N LEU A 47 31.07 4.29 -0.92
CA LEU A 47 29.91 3.59 -0.39
C LEU A 47 28.91 4.56 0.29
N GLU A 48 29.43 5.51 1.04
CA GLU A 48 28.62 6.52 1.72
C GLU A 48 27.89 7.44 0.72
N ILE A 49 28.59 7.89 -0.32
CA ILE A 49 28.00 8.67 -1.43
C ILE A 49 26.87 7.88 -2.09
N LYS A 50 27.10 6.61 -2.41
CA LYS A 50 26.07 5.75 -3.00
C LYS A 50 24.83 5.62 -2.11
N ASN A 51 25.00 5.41 -0.82
CA ASN A 51 23.90 5.33 0.14
C ASN A 51 23.14 6.66 0.26
N LEU A 52 23.88 7.78 0.23
CA LEU A 52 23.26 9.11 0.25
C LEU A 52 22.48 9.39 -1.05
N GLU A 53 23.02 9.02 -2.22
CA GLU A 53 22.33 9.15 -3.51
C GLU A 53 21.04 8.33 -3.53
N GLU A 54 21.05 7.08 -3.05
CA GLU A 54 19.85 6.25 -2.93
C GLU A 54 18.82 6.86 -1.96
N THR A 55 19.28 7.43 -0.85
CA THR A 55 18.41 8.10 0.12
C THR A 55 17.79 9.36 -0.46
N VAL A 56 18.57 10.18 -1.14
CA VAL A 56 18.08 11.38 -1.83
C VAL A 56 17.11 11.03 -2.95
N ALA A 57 17.34 9.96 -3.70
CA ALA A 57 16.42 9.48 -4.72
C ALA A 57 15.08 9.06 -4.11
N LYS A 58 15.08 8.36 -2.96
CA LYS A 58 13.85 7.99 -2.22
C LYS A 58 13.10 9.23 -1.70
N LEU A 59 13.80 10.23 -1.18
CA LEU A 59 13.22 11.47 -0.67
C LEU A 59 12.64 12.37 -1.78
N LYS A 60 13.22 12.32 -2.97
CA LYS A 60 12.76 13.06 -4.15
C LYS A 60 11.68 12.33 -4.95
N SER A 61 11.34 11.09 -4.57
CA SER A 61 10.27 10.35 -5.23
C SER A 61 8.96 11.11 -5.06
N PRO A 62 8.25 11.45 -6.14
CA PRO A 62 6.99 12.16 -6.05
C PRO A 62 5.97 11.31 -5.29
N ALA A 63 5.06 11.98 -4.56
CA ALA A 63 3.95 11.29 -3.92
C ALA A 63 3.06 10.64 -5.00
N HIS A 64 2.79 9.36 -4.84
CA HIS A 64 1.91 8.62 -5.74
C HIS A 64 0.45 8.82 -5.35
N ARG A 65 -0.42 8.94 -6.35
CA ARG A 65 -1.86 8.90 -6.14
C ARG A 65 -2.32 7.47 -6.00
N ILE A 66 -3.31 7.24 -5.16
CA ILE A 66 -3.90 5.91 -4.99
C ILE A 66 -5.20 5.86 -5.78
N GLY A 67 -5.31 4.86 -6.64
CA GLY A 67 -6.52 4.58 -7.41
C GLY A 67 -7.10 3.21 -7.07
N THR A 68 -8.41 3.06 -7.21
CA THR A 68 -9.11 1.78 -7.11
C THR A 68 -9.45 1.28 -8.51
N VAL A 69 -9.13 0.05 -8.83
CA VAL A 69 -9.45 -0.59 -10.12
C VAL A 69 -10.94 -0.91 -10.15
N LEU A 70 -11.61 -0.53 -11.24
CA LEU A 70 -13.00 -0.89 -11.51
C LEU A 70 -13.12 -2.05 -12.50
N GLY A 71 -12.10 -2.25 -13.34
CA GLY A 71 -12.07 -3.30 -14.35
C GLY A 71 -11.23 -2.91 -15.55
N ILE A 72 -11.26 -3.76 -16.57
CA ILE A 72 -10.60 -3.51 -17.86
C ILE A 72 -11.52 -2.63 -18.70
N GLY A 73 -10.98 -1.57 -19.27
CA GLY A 73 -11.62 -0.66 -20.19
C GLY A 73 -11.35 -1.02 -21.66
N GLU A 74 -11.45 -0.03 -22.52
CA GLU A 74 -11.15 -0.15 -23.95
C GLU A 74 -9.64 -0.15 -24.21
N GLU A 75 -9.21 -0.71 -25.34
CA GLU A 75 -7.81 -0.70 -25.81
C GLU A 75 -6.77 -1.24 -24.83
N GLY A 76 -7.18 -2.11 -23.87
CA GLY A 76 -6.29 -2.67 -22.86
C GLY A 76 -5.95 -1.71 -21.71
N LEU A 77 -6.60 -0.55 -21.65
CA LEU A 77 -6.53 0.36 -20.51
C LEU A 77 -7.39 -0.16 -19.37
N TYR A 78 -7.04 0.22 -18.14
CA TYR A 78 -7.83 -0.10 -16.96
C TYR A 78 -8.66 1.11 -16.53
N ARG A 79 -9.91 0.83 -16.16
CA ARG A 79 -10.77 1.84 -15.54
C ARG A 79 -10.41 1.93 -14.06
N LEU A 80 -10.02 3.12 -13.63
CA LEU A 80 -9.60 3.42 -12.27
C LEU A 80 -10.42 4.58 -11.71
N VAL A 81 -10.65 4.59 -10.42
CA VAL A 81 -11.20 5.76 -9.74
C VAL A 81 -10.17 6.35 -8.78
N VAL A 82 -9.96 7.66 -8.87
CA VAL A 82 -9.01 8.42 -8.05
C VAL A 82 -9.73 9.65 -7.52
N GLY A 83 -9.86 9.77 -6.19
CA GLY A 83 -10.55 10.91 -5.57
C GLY A 83 -12.00 11.10 -6.07
N GLY A 84 -12.70 10.01 -6.36
CA GLY A 84 -14.09 10.04 -6.84
C GLY A 84 -14.25 10.22 -8.35
N THR A 85 -13.18 10.54 -9.10
CA THR A 85 -13.20 10.71 -10.55
C THR A 85 -12.68 9.45 -11.24
N GLU A 86 -13.38 9.03 -12.30
CA GLU A 86 -13.00 7.85 -13.10
C GLU A 86 -12.02 8.25 -14.22
N TYR A 87 -11.01 7.41 -14.41
CA TYR A 87 -9.97 7.55 -15.43
C TYR A 87 -9.76 6.22 -16.17
N GLN A 88 -9.32 6.32 -17.41
CA GLN A 88 -8.74 5.21 -18.15
C GLN A 88 -7.22 5.35 -18.12
N ALA A 89 -6.54 4.38 -17.56
CA ALA A 89 -5.11 4.45 -17.30
C ALA A 89 -4.38 3.22 -17.81
N ALA A 90 -3.17 3.45 -18.29
CA ALA A 90 -2.24 2.36 -18.61
C ALA A 90 -1.69 1.75 -17.31
N VAL A 91 -1.34 0.48 -17.38
CA VAL A 91 -0.69 -0.26 -16.30
C VAL A 91 0.71 -0.62 -16.74
N SER A 92 1.68 -0.45 -15.84
CA SER A 92 3.07 -0.84 -16.10
C SER A 92 3.16 -2.33 -16.46
N PRO A 93 3.95 -2.71 -17.47
CA PRO A 93 4.17 -4.10 -17.80
C PRO A 93 4.61 -4.96 -16.63
N GLU A 94 5.39 -4.40 -15.71
CA GLU A 94 5.89 -5.09 -14.52
C GLU A 94 4.78 -5.60 -13.59
N ILE A 95 3.62 -4.94 -13.58
CA ILE A 95 2.44 -5.40 -12.83
C ILE A 95 1.76 -6.51 -13.60
N LEU A 96 1.52 -6.31 -14.91
CA LEU A 96 0.78 -7.24 -15.76
C LEU A 96 1.49 -8.59 -15.92
N GLU A 97 2.83 -8.61 -15.85
CA GLU A 97 3.63 -9.84 -15.88
C GLU A 97 3.45 -10.68 -14.59
N LYS A 98 3.10 -10.04 -13.48
CA LYS A 98 2.95 -10.73 -12.18
C LYS A 98 1.53 -11.18 -11.95
N GLU A 99 0.55 -10.33 -12.23
CA GLU A 99 -0.84 -10.60 -11.93
C GLU A 99 -1.79 -9.70 -12.74
N ILE A 100 -3.01 -10.19 -12.95
CA ILE A 100 -4.08 -9.40 -13.55
C ILE A 100 -4.78 -8.61 -12.46
N LEU A 101 -4.91 -7.31 -12.67
CA LEU A 101 -5.63 -6.44 -11.74
C LEU A 101 -7.14 -6.72 -11.79
N GLN A 102 -7.74 -6.82 -10.61
CA GLN A 102 -9.15 -7.13 -10.42
C GLN A 102 -9.91 -5.91 -9.88
N PRO A 103 -11.25 -5.85 -10.06
CA PRO A 103 -12.07 -4.83 -9.43
C PRO A 103 -11.85 -4.81 -7.90
N GLY A 104 -11.57 -3.62 -7.36
CA GLY A 104 -11.27 -3.42 -5.94
C GLY A 104 -9.79 -3.40 -5.59
N ASP A 105 -8.90 -3.84 -6.48
CA ASP A 105 -7.46 -3.70 -6.28
C ASP A 105 -7.08 -2.23 -6.20
N GLN A 106 -6.15 -1.92 -5.30
CA GLN A 106 -5.56 -0.58 -5.21
C GLN A 106 -4.23 -0.53 -5.94
N VAL A 107 -4.01 0.58 -6.62
CA VAL A 107 -2.79 0.82 -7.38
C VAL A 107 -2.21 2.20 -7.07
N ALA A 108 -0.89 2.29 -7.06
CA ALA A 108 -0.18 3.54 -7.02
C ALA A 108 0.00 4.08 -8.45
N LEU A 109 -0.34 5.35 -8.64
CA LEU A 109 -0.26 6.04 -9.92
C LEU A 109 0.85 7.09 -9.89
N ASN A 110 1.62 7.18 -10.96
CA ASN A 110 2.58 8.26 -11.14
C ASN A 110 1.90 9.56 -11.58
N GLU A 111 2.68 10.62 -11.82
CA GLU A 111 2.17 11.91 -12.27
C GLU A 111 1.44 11.84 -13.63
N GLY A 112 1.82 10.91 -14.50
CA GLY A 112 1.18 10.65 -15.78
C GLY A 112 -0.05 9.74 -15.69
N PHE A 113 -0.56 9.44 -14.49
CA PHE A 113 -1.69 8.51 -14.25
C PHE A 113 -1.45 7.08 -14.77
N VAL A 114 -0.21 6.63 -14.86
CA VAL A 114 0.12 5.24 -15.13
C VAL A 114 0.21 4.47 -13.82
N ALA A 115 -0.44 3.31 -13.72
CA ALA A 115 -0.33 2.43 -12.57
C ALA A 115 1.05 1.77 -12.55
N ILE A 116 1.83 2.03 -11.50
CA ILE A 116 3.23 1.60 -11.36
C ILE A 116 3.44 0.54 -10.29
N ALA A 117 2.51 0.39 -9.36
CA ALA A 117 2.55 -0.66 -8.34
C ALA A 117 1.14 -1.03 -7.89
N LYS A 118 0.92 -2.33 -7.61
CA LYS A 118 -0.25 -2.80 -6.88
C LYS A 118 -0.02 -2.62 -5.39
N LEU A 119 -1.01 -2.11 -4.69
CA LEU A 119 -0.97 -1.89 -3.25
C LEU A 119 -1.74 -3.00 -2.51
N PRO A 120 -1.43 -3.23 -1.23
CA PRO A 120 -2.22 -4.13 -0.40
C PRO A 120 -3.68 -3.70 -0.36
N LYS A 121 -4.59 -4.67 -0.26
CA LYS A 121 -6.02 -4.42 -0.08
C LYS A 121 -6.25 -3.59 1.19
N PRO A 122 -7.01 -2.50 1.14
CA PRO A 122 -7.32 -1.71 2.32
C PRO A 122 -8.20 -2.52 3.28
N GLU A 123 -7.84 -2.52 4.55
CA GLU A 123 -8.61 -3.19 5.61
C GLU A 123 -9.72 -2.30 6.18
N GLN A 124 -9.69 -1.01 5.87
CA GLN A 124 -10.59 0.00 6.41
C GLN A 124 -11.24 0.80 5.29
N GLY A 125 -12.47 1.22 5.54
CA GLY A 125 -13.23 2.04 4.60
C GLY A 125 -14.59 2.44 5.14
N PRO A 126 -15.34 3.24 4.38
CA PRO A 126 -16.71 3.60 4.73
C PRO A 126 -17.60 2.36 4.86
N ILE A 127 -18.51 2.40 5.81
CA ILE A 127 -19.50 1.33 6.00
C ILE A 127 -20.80 1.71 5.27
N ALA A 128 -21.34 0.74 4.53
CA ALA A 128 -22.59 0.87 3.84
C ALA A 128 -23.47 -0.37 4.11
N ARG A 129 -24.78 -0.23 3.87
CA ARG A 129 -25.74 -1.32 3.93
C ARG A 129 -26.19 -1.68 2.53
N ILE A 130 -26.21 -2.95 2.22
CA ILE A 130 -26.74 -3.47 0.97
C ILE A 130 -28.26 -3.30 0.94
N MET A 131 -28.76 -2.66 -0.11
CA MET A 131 -30.19 -2.50 -0.34
C MET A 131 -30.72 -3.59 -1.26
N THR A 132 -30.15 -3.71 -2.45
CA THR A 132 -30.55 -4.74 -3.41
C THR A 132 -29.44 -4.99 -4.44
N ARG A 133 -29.54 -6.11 -5.16
CA ARG A 133 -28.70 -6.44 -6.28
C ARG A 133 -29.40 -6.12 -7.59
N LEU A 134 -28.70 -5.43 -8.49
CA LEU A 134 -29.22 -5.10 -9.80
C LEU A 134 -28.98 -6.24 -10.82
N ALA A 135 -29.73 -6.22 -11.92
CA ALA A 135 -29.65 -7.23 -12.96
C ALA A 135 -28.30 -7.31 -13.69
N ASP A 136 -27.55 -6.19 -13.69
CA ASP A 136 -26.20 -6.06 -14.25
C ASP A 136 -25.09 -6.56 -13.31
N GLY A 137 -25.48 -7.08 -12.14
CA GLY A 137 -24.57 -7.62 -11.15
C GLY A 137 -23.99 -6.58 -10.16
N GLN A 138 -24.32 -5.30 -10.31
CA GLN A 138 -23.97 -4.26 -9.36
C GLN A 138 -24.85 -4.30 -8.11
N TRP A 139 -24.38 -3.69 -7.05
CA TRP A 139 -25.09 -3.57 -5.81
C TRP A 139 -25.51 -2.13 -5.54
N LEU A 140 -26.77 -1.93 -5.18
CA LEU A 140 -27.23 -0.68 -4.61
C LEU A 140 -26.96 -0.71 -3.11
N VAL A 141 -26.21 0.26 -2.62
CA VAL A 141 -25.86 0.38 -1.20
C VAL A 141 -26.22 1.77 -0.68
N THR A 142 -26.53 1.85 0.61
CA THR A 142 -26.75 3.12 1.32
C THR A 142 -25.64 3.34 2.32
N GLY A 143 -24.95 4.47 2.22
CA GLY A 143 -23.90 4.87 3.16
C GLY A 143 -24.47 5.22 4.53
N GLN A 144 -23.85 4.69 5.61
CA GLN A 144 -24.34 4.95 6.98
C GLN A 144 -24.22 6.43 7.39
N ALA A 145 -23.21 7.13 6.89
CA ALA A 145 -22.94 8.53 7.29
C ALA A 145 -23.76 9.55 6.51
N SER A 146 -24.10 9.27 5.25
CA SER A 146 -24.69 10.25 4.34
C SER A 146 -26.13 9.92 3.93
N ASN A 147 -26.62 8.72 4.24
CA ASN A 147 -27.88 8.18 3.69
C ASN A 147 -27.96 8.28 2.15
N SER A 148 -26.83 8.47 1.48
CA SER A 148 -26.78 8.50 0.03
C SER A 148 -26.73 7.11 -0.55
N GLU A 149 -27.48 6.91 -1.62
CA GLU A 149 -27.45 5.67 -2.38
C GLU A 149 -26.34 5.72 -3.43
N SER A 150 -25.63 4.61 -3.60
CA SER A 150 -24.60 4.47 -4.62
C SER A 150 -24.57 3.07 -5.20
N LEU A 151 -24.16 2.99 -6.47
CA LEU A 151 -23.94 1.72 -7.16
C LEU A 151 -22.48 1.32 -7.01
N VAL A 152 -22.28 0.08 -6.57
CA VAL A 152 -20.95 -0.44 -6.30
C VAL A 152 -20.76 -1.83 -6.91
N LEU A 153 -19.52 -2.14 -7.23
CA LEU A 153 -19.08 -3.48 -7.64
C LEU A 153 -18.67 -4.29 -6.41
N ASN A 154 -18.57 -5.60 -6.52
CA ASN A 154 -17.92 -6.41 -5.49
C ASN A 154 -16.45 -6.66 -5.87
N HIS A 155 -15.60 -6.74 -4.87
CA HIS A 155 -14.22 -7.23 -5.05
C HIS A 155 -14.25 -8.68 -5.52
N SER A 156 -13.30 -9.06 -6.38
CA SER A 156 -13.22 -10.40 -6.97
C SER A 156 -13.13 -11.53 -5.94
N ASP A 157 -12.50 -11.28 -4.79
CA ASP A 157 -12.36 -12.26 -3.70
C ASP A 157 -13.66 -12.50 -2.92
N LEU A 158 -14.68 -11.66 -3.13
CA LEU A 158 -15.98 -11.81 -2.47
C LEU A 158 -16.90 -12.65 -3.33
N GLU A 159 -17.25 -13.82 -2.83
CA GLU A 159 -18.32 -14.62 -3.42
C GLU A 159 -19.63 -13.82 -3.41
N THR A 160 -20.14 -13.54 -4.59
CA THR A 160 -21.37 -12.76 -4.77
C THR A 160 -22.57 -13.37 -4.01
N GLU A 161 -22.58 -14.71 -3.87
CA GLU A 161 -23.64 -15.45 -3.15
C GLU A 161 -23.56 -15.25 -1.63
N SER A 162 -22.43 -14.80 -1.11
CA SER A 162 -22.25 -14.54 0.32
C SER A 162 -22.90 -13.23 0.78
N LEU A 163 -23.19 -12.32 -0.14
CA LEU A 163 -23.77 -11.01 0.13
C LEU A 163 -25.31 -11.08 0.05
N LYS A 164 -25.97 -10.48 1.03
CA LYS A 164 -27.43 -10.42 1.11
C LYS A 164 -27.92 -9.01 1.39
N GLU A 165 -29.15 -8.73 0.98
CA GLU A 165 -29.84 -7.49 1.36
C GLU A 165 -29.85 -7.30 2.88
N GLY A 166 -29.56 -6.08 3.32
CA GLY A 166 -29.45 -5.73 4.73
C GLY A 166 -28.09 -6.00 5.38
N ASP A 167 -27.15 -6.66 4.68
CA ASP A 167 -25.80 -6.85 5.22
C ASP A 167 -25.03 -5.53 5.26
N GLU A 168 -24.19 -5.38 6.28
CA GLU A 168 -23.25 -4.27 6.39
C GLU A 168 -21.93 -4.67 5.70
N VAL A 169 -21.40 -3.76 4.89
CA VAL A 169 -20.18 -3.97 4.10
C VAL A 169 -19.22 -2.81 4.25
N ILE A 170 -17.94 -3.10 4.05
CA ILE A 170 -16.87 -2.09 3.95
C ILE A 170 -16.69 -1.78 2.47
N LEU A 171 -16.71 -0.50 2.13
CA LEU A 171 -16.41 -0.02 0.79
C LEU A 171 -14.96 0.43 0.69
N ASP A 172 -14.43 0.48 -0.54
CA ASP A 172 -13.17 1.14 -0.82
C ASP A 172 -13.24 2.64 -0.50
N PRO A 173 -12.10 3.34 -0.35
CA PRO A 173 -12.08 4.77 -0.05
C PRO A 173 -12.85 5.64 -1.05
N ASN A 174 -12.97 5.20 -2.31
CA ASN A 174 -13.71 5.90 -3.36
C ASN A 174 -15.20 5.51 -3.43
N GLN A 175 -15.66 4.58 -2.55
CA GLN A 175 -17.04 4.10 -2.45
C GLN A 175 -17.58 3.49 -3.75
N ARG A 176 -16.75 2.77 -4.48
CA ARG A 176 -17.11 2.14 -5.75
C ARG A 176 -17.09 0.61 -5.70
N VAL A 177 -16.41 0.03 -4.70
CA VAL A 177 -16.24 -1.43 -4.62
C VAL A 177 -16.45 -1.90 -3.18
N ILE A 178 -17.18 -3.01 -3.01
CA ILE A 178 -17.32 -3.70 -1.73
C ILE A 178 -16.04 -4.50 -1.49
N LEU A 179 -15.33 -4.20 -0.41
CA LEU A 179 -14.08 -4.86 -0.03
C LEU A 179 -14.31 -6.07 0.87
N ALA A 180 -15.24 -5.96 1.81
CA ALA A 180 -15.53 -7.01 2.78
C ALA A 180 -16.94 -6.91 3.30
N ARG A 181 -17.50 -8.03 3.74
CA ARG A 181 -18.74 -8.10 4.51
C ARG A 181 -18.40 -7.99 5.99
N LEU A 182 -19.12 -7.15 6.72
CA LEU A 182 -19.01 -7.09 8.17
C LEU A 182 -19.82 -8.25 8.81
N PRO A 183 -19.30 -8.85 9.88
CA PRO A 183 -20.07 -9.79 10.66
C PRO A 183 -21.32 -9.08 11.20
N LYS A 184 -22.47 -9.78 11.18
CA LYS A 184 -23.70 -9.24 11.78
C LYS A 184 -23.37 -8.83 13.22
N ARG A 185 -23.51 -7.56 13.51
CA ARG A 185 -23.48 -7.12 14.90
C ARG A 185 -24.59 -7.90 15.59
N LYS A 186 -24.26 -8.62 16.65
CA LYS A 186 -25.27 -9.05 17.59
C LYS A 186 -25.86 -7.73 18.12
N SER A 187 -26.90 -7.22 17.46
CA SER A 187 -27.69 -6.17 18.06
C SER A 187 -28.11 -6.76 19.39
N GLY A 188 -27.92 -6.01 20.46
CA GLY A 188 -28.52 -6.35 21.76
C GLY A 188 -30.04 -6.21 21.66
N VAL A 189 -30.64 -6.89 20.69
CA VAL A 189 -32.04 -7.18 20.70
C VAL A 189 -32.16 -8.13 21.85
N VAL A 190 -32.66 -7.62 22.98
CA VAL A 190 -33.25 -8.42 24.03
C VAL A 190 -34.12 -9.44 23.29
N VAL A 191 -33.66 -10.70 23.27
CA VAL A 191 -34.47 -11.78 22.71
C VAL A 191 -35.75 -11.74 23.51
N GLU A 192 -36.91 -11.92 22.86
CA GLU A 192 -38.24 -11.87 23.53
C GLU A 192 -38.31 -12.76 24.78
N ASP A 193 -37.46 -13.79 24.84
CA ASP A 193 -37.29 -14.67 26.01
C ASP A 193 -36.61 -13.99 27.23
N ASP A 194 -35.92 -12.86 27.06
CA ASP A 194 -35.32 -12.07 28.15
C ASP A 194 -36.20 -10.89 28.59
N LEU A 195 -37.37 -10.71 27.98
CA LEU A 195 -38.37 -9.79 28.45
C LEU A 195 -38.96 -10.38 29.73
N VAL A 196 -38.45 -9.96 30.88
CA VAL A 196 -39.10 -10.16 32.14
C VAL A 196 -40.51 -9.60 31.98
N GLN A 197 -41.55 -10.49 31.97
CA GLN A 197 -42.92 -10.06 32.02
C GLN A 197 -43.11 -9.30 33.33
N ILE A 198 -43.03 -7.98 33.23
CA ILE A 198 -43.32 -7.11 34.37
C ILE A 198 -44.81 -7.12 34.54
N ASP A 199 -45.26 -7.85 35.55
CA ASP A 199 -46.67 -7.81 35.98
C ASP A 199 -46.96 -6.38 36.49
N TRP A 200 -47.86 -5.71 35.81
CA TRP A 200 -48.28 -4.35 36.13
C TRP A 200 -48.73 -4.17 37.59
N SER A 201 -49.15 -5.24 38.25
CA SER A 201 -49.48 -5.24 39.68
C SER A 201 -48.27 -4.96 40.59
N LYS A 202 -47.05 -5.10 40.09
CA LYS A 202 -45.78 -4.84 40.81
C LYS A 202 -45.18 -3.45 40.55
N VAL A 203 -45.81 -2.65 39.69
CA VAL A 203 -45.40 -1.25 39.44
C VAL A 203 -46.07 -0.40 40.53
N GLY A 204 -45.43 -0.30 41.69
CA GLY A 204 -45.91 0.52 42.79
C GLY A 204 -45.77 2.02 42.47
N GLY A 205 -46.79 2.82 42.81
CA GLY A 205 -46.68 4.29 42.92
C GLY A 205 -47.50 5.12 41.94
N GLN A 206 -48.34 4.53 41.08
CA GLN A 206 -49.19 5.30 40.15
C GLN A 206 -50.67 4.91 40.22
N THR A 207 -51.20 4.76 41.41
CA THR A 207 -52.62 4.46 41.63
C THR A 207 -53.57 5.61 41.26
N HIS A 208 -53.07 6.78 40.88
CA HIS A 208 -53.88 7.96 40.52
C HIS A 208 -54.06 8.17 38.99
N VAL A 209 -53.58 7.27 38.18
CA VAL A 209 -53.63 7.40 36.71
C VAL A 209 -54.56 6.41 36.05
N ILE A 210 -55.24 5.57 36.85
CA ILE A 210 -56.17 4.57 36.32
C ILE A 210 -57.57 4.84 36.93
N GLU A 211 -58.16 5.95 36.54
CA GLU A 211 -59.62 6.18 36.52
C GLU A 211 -60.04 6.68 35.15
#